data_45bbb4ecfd73fe7607f846fbc5538635
#
_entry.id   45bbb4ecfd73fe7607f846fbc5538635
#
_cell.length_a   1.000
_cell.length_b   1.000
_cell.length_c   1.000
_cell.angle_alpha   90.00
_cell.angle_beta   90.00
_cell.angle_gamma   90.00
#
_symmetry.space_group_name_H-M   'P 1'
#
loop_
_entity.id
_entity.type
_entity.pdbx_description
1 polymer ?
#
loop_
_entity_poly.entity_id
_entity_poly.type
_entity_poly.pdbx_seq_one_letter_code
_entity_poly.pdbx_strand_id
1 'polypeptide(L)'
;MTTRTTVHRFLCSGWLALAFGVAAQPVQVQDDRGVTVSLPRPPQRIVSLLPSLTETVCTLDQCHRLVGVDRYSNWPAAVTKLPQVGGGLDPQIEAVVALKPDVVIMGTSSRAAPRLEALGLKVVALEPRSHADVQRVLGKLGQLLAVPDAQRVWRVIDAGVSAAAQSLPPAVRQTKVYFEVNRGPYGAGEVSFIGETLSRLGVKNILPASLGAFPKLNPEYIVRANPDLIMIGQRNVEGMVQRPGWHTVRAVREQRLCVFPPEQSDVLVRPGPRMAEGARLMAQCLVSQAPGVRP
;
A
#
# COMPACT_ATOMS: atom_id res chain seq x y z
N MET A 1 -77.86 4.80 -54.62
CA MET A 1 -77.27 4.28 -53.36
C MET A 1 -75.83 4.01 -53.66
N THR A 2 -74.93 4.94 -53.29
CA THR A 2 -73.47 4.91 -53.59
C THR A 2 -72.72 4.80 -52.28
N THR A 3 -72.13 3.66 -52.03
CA THR A 3 -71.33 3.35 -50.85
C THR A 3 -69.86 3.87 -51.04
N ARG A 4 -69.45 4.83 -50.24
CA ARG A 4 -68.09 5.33 -50.20
C ARG A 4 -67.27 4.48 -49.21
N THR A 5 -66.19 3.82 -49.69
CA THR A 5 -65.25 3.08 -48.93
C THR A 5 -64.10 4.00 -48.50
N THR A 6 -63.93 4.23 -47.21
CA THR A 6 -62.87 5.06 -46.64
C THR A 6 -61.63 4.17 -46.34
N VAL A 7 -60.51 4.43 -47.04
CA VAL A 7 -59.22 3.76 -46.80
C VAL A 7 -58.42 4.49 -45.72
N HIS A 8 -58.20 3.88 -44.57
CA HIS A 8 -57.33 4.39 -43.52
C HIS A 8 -55.91 3.96 -43.83
N ARG A 9 -55.04 4.95 -44.09
CA ARG A 9 -53.57 4.77 -44.16
C ARG A 9 -53.00 4.82 -42.74
N PHE A 10 -52.51 3.68 -42.24
CA PHE A 10 -51.70 3.62 -41.08
C PHE A 10 -50.26 4.10 -41.41
N LEU A 11 -49.86 5.24 -40.83
CA LEU A 11 -48.45 5.72 -40.83
C LEU A 11 -47.71 5.00 -39.70
N CYS A 12 -46.89 4.01 -40.04
CA CYS A 12 -45.89 3.44 -39.12
C CYS A 12 -44.74 4.44 -38.96
N SER A 13 -44.75 5.22 -37.87
CA SER A 13 -43.57 6.03 -37.45
C SER A 13 -42.52 5.10 -36.86
N GLY A 14 -41.54 4.77 -37.68
CA GLY A 14 -40.35 4.04 -37.19
C GLY A 14 -39.51 4.94 -36.28
N TRP A 15 -39.43 4.60 -35.00
CA TRP A 15 -38.50 5.21 -34.07
C TRP A 15 -37.08 4.61 -34.31
N LEU A 16 -36.21 5.40 -34.93
CA LEU A 16 -34.78 5.09 -35.01
C LEU A 16 -34.16 5.35 -33.62
N ALA A 17 -33.92 4.31 -32.84
CA ALA A 17 -33.18 4.41 -31.60
C ALA A 17 -31.69 4.64 -31.95
N LEU A 18 -31.25 5.89 -31.88
CA LEU A 18 -29.80 6.25 -31.91
C LEU A 18 -29.18 5.71 -30.65
N ALA A 19 -28.49 4.56 -30.74
CA ALA A 19 -27.62 4.07 -29.71
C ALA A 19 -26.36 4.99 -29.64
N PHE A 20 -26.38 5.96 -28.75
CA PHE A 20 -25.19 6.71 -28.38
C PHE A 20 -24.23 5.73 -27.69
N GLY A 21 -23.26 5.21 -28.43
CA GLY A 21 -22.14 4.51 -27.87
C GLY A 21 -21.40 5.48 -26.94
N VAL A 22 -21.42 5.25 -25.63
CA VAL A 22 -20.60 5.97 -24.67
C VAL A 22 -19.14 5.62 -25.00
N ALA A 23 -18.47 6.49 -25.73
CA ALA A 23 -17.04 6.34 -25.97
C ALA A 23 -16.33 6.43 -24.62
N ALA A 24 -15.61 5.37 -24.25
CA ALA A 24 -14.80 5.35 -23.05
C ALA A 24 -13.78 6.48 -23.12
N GLN A 25 -13.75 7.36 -22.11
CA GLN A 25 -12.85 8.50 -22.10
C GLN A 25 -11.39 8.04 -21.91
N PRO A 26 -10.44 8.66 -22.62
CA PRO A 26 -9.03 8.38 -22.43
C PRO A 26 -8.59 8.76 -21.01
N VAL A 27 -7.73 7.94 -20.44
CA VAL A 27 -7.18 8.16 -19.10
C VAL A 27 -5.71 8.56 -19.24
N GLN A 28 -5.31 9.61 -18.52
CA GLN A 28 -3.91 10.03 -18.41
C GLN A 28 -3.53 10.06 -16.94
N VAL A 29 -2.34 9.56 -16.61
CA VAL A 29 -1.78 9.66 -15.27
C VAL A 29 -0.28 9.95 -15.36
N GLN A 30 0.20 10.92 -14.59
CA GLN A 30 1.63 11.15 -14.40
C GLN A 30 2.11 10.29 -13.23
N ASP A 31 3.10 9.42 -13.50
CA ASP A 31 3.69 8.56 -12.48
C ASP A 31 4.74 9.30 -11.62
N ASP A 32 5.37 8.58 -10.68
CA ASP A 32 6.34 9.18 -9.75
C ASP A 32 7.73 9.36 -10.36
N ARG A 33 7.93 8.92 -11.60
CA ARG A 33 9.11 9.23 -12.43
C ARG A 33 8.90 10.50 -13.25
N GLY A 34 7.71 11.11 -13.20
CA GLY A 34 7.31 12.26 -14.04
C GLY A 34 6.85 11.86 -15.45
N VAL A 35 6.73 10.56 -15.75
CA VAL A 35 6.26 10.05 -17.04
C VAL A 35 4.74 10.10 -17.11
N THR A 36 4.18 10.72 -18.16
CA THR A 36 2.74 10.72 -18.40
C THR A 36 2.36 9.49 -19.23
N VAL A 37 1.56 8.61 -18.65
CA VAL A 37 1.03 7.43 -19.30
C VAL A 37 -0.40 7.69 -19.74
N SER A 38 -0.67 7.47 -21.04
CA SER A 38 -1.99 7.65 -21.64
C SER A 38 -2.54 6.31 -22.10
N LEU A 39 -3.79 6.03 -21.72
CA LEU A 39 -4.55 4.84 -22.14
C LEU A 39 -5.85 5.30 -22.82
N PRO A 40 -6.30 4.64 -23.90
CA PRO A 40 -7.52 5.03 -24.61
C PRO A 40 -8.80 4.84 -23.77
N ARG A 41 -8.72 4.02 -22.74
CA ARG A 41 -9.78 3.72 -21.76
C ARG A 41 -9.16 3.26 -20.45
N PRO A 42 -9.91 3.24 -19.34
CA PRO A 42 -9.46 2.64 -18.09
C PRO A 42 -9.01 1.20 -18.29
N PRO A 43 -7.84 0.79 -17.77
CA PRO A 43 -7.27 -0.54 -18.00
C PRO A 43 -8.19 -1.63 -17.42
N GLN A 44 -8.34 -2.73 -18.16
CA GLN A 44 -9.11 -3.90 -17.75
C GLN A 44 -8.19 -5.08 -17.38
N ARG A 45 -6.93 -5.02 -17.79
CA ARG A 45 -5.92 -6.05 -17.51
C ARG A 45 -4.71 -5.40 -16.87
N ILE A 46 -4.54 -5.62 -15.58
CA ILE A 46 -3.49 -4.98 -14.76
C ILE A 46 -2.57 -6.05 -14.20
N VAL A 47 -1.27 -5.87 -14.38
CA VAL A 47 -0.26 -6.59 -13.60
C VAL A 47 0.25 -5.66 -12.52
N SER A 48 0.23 -6.11 -11.27
CA SER A 48 0.72 -5.35 -10.12
C SER A 48 1.98 -6.00 -9.56
N LEU A 49 3.07 -5.22 -9.48
CA LEU A 49 4.38 -5.67 -9.01
C LEU A 49 4.76 -5.08 -7.64
N LEU A 50 3.78 -4.61 -6.87
CA LEU A 50 4.00 -4.10 -5.51
C LEU A 50 2.77 -4.41 -4.63
N PRO A 51 2.92 -5.11 -3.49
CA PRO A 51 1.79 -5.52 -2.65
C PRO A 51 0.87 -4.37 -2.24
N SER A 52 1.41 -3.22 -1.86
CA SER A 52 0.60 -2.06 -1.48
C SER A 52 -0.25 -1.52 -2.63
N LEU A 53 0.23 -1.58 -3.89
CA LEU A 53 -0.55 -1.20 -5.07
C LEU A 53 -1.64 -2.25 -5.37
N THR A 54 -1.31 -3.56 -5.23
CA THR A 54 -2.29 -4.66 -5.34
C THR A 54 -3.45 -4.44 -4.36
N GLU A 55 -3.12 -4.21 -3.09
CA GLU A 55 -4.10 -3.94 -2.04
C GLU A 55 -4.94 -2.69 -2.34
N THR A 56 -4.31 -1.64 -2.87
CA THR A 56 -5.00 -0.40 -3.23
C THR A 56 -5.98 -0.61 -4.39
N VAL A 57 -5.59 -1.33 -5.45
CA VAL A 57 -6.49 -1.67 -6.57
C VAL A 57 -7.71 -2.43 -6.04
N CYS A 58 -7.50 -3.39 -5.15
CA CYS A 58 -8.60 -4.17 -4.57
C CYS A 58 -9.51 -3.34 -3.66
N THR A 59 -8.94 -2.44 -2.84
CA THR A 59 -9.72 -1.58 -1.95
C THR A 59 -10.53 -0.51 -2.73
N LEU A 60 -10.10 -0.20 -3.95
CA LEU A 60 -10.85 0.62 -4.89
C LEU A 60 -11.91 -0.18 -5.68
N ASP A 61 -12.25 -1.40 -5.25
CA ASP A 61 -13.21 -2.30 -5.86
C ASP A 61 -12.85 -2.74 -7.30
N GLN A 62 -11.56 -2.66 -7.68
CA GLN A 62 -11.07 -3.00 -9.03
C GLN A 62 -10.21 -4.29 -9.06
N CYS A 63 -10.28 -5.12 -8.01
CA CYS A 63 -9.50 -6.35 -7.87
C CYS A 63 -9.69 -7.31 -9.07
N HIS A 64 -10.89 -7.33 -9.67
CA HIS A 64 -11.24 -8.15 -10.82
C HIS A 64 -10.45 -7.82 -12.11
N ARG A 65 -9.81 -6.64 -12.16
CA ARG A 65 -8.95 -6.22 -13.28
C ARG A 65 -7.52 -6.74 -13.16
N LEU A 66 -7.12 -7.27 -12.00
CA LEU A 66 -5.80 -7.85 -11.81
C LEU A 66 -5.71 -9.19 -12.57
N VAL A 67 -4.69 -9.34 -13.43
CA VAL A 67 -4.43 -10.56 -14.19
C VAL A 67 -3.12 -11.23 -13.78
N GLY A 68 -2.30 -10.56 -12.96
CA GLY A 68 -1.08 -11.09 -12.40
C GLY A 68 -0.55 -10.19 -11.29
N VAL A 69 0.15 -10.77 -10.33
CA VAL A 69 0.69 -10.08 -9.16
C VAL A 69 2.12 -10.52 -8.85
N ASP A 70 2.84 -9.71 -8.08
CA ASP A 70 4.13 -10.14 -7.55
C ASP A 70 3.96 -11.27 -6.50
N ARG A 71 5.08 -11.99 -6.19
CA ARG A 71 5.08 -13.14 -5.28
C ARG A 71 4.73 -12.81 -3.83
N TYR A 72 4.76 -11.53 -3.44
CA TYR A 72 4.50 -11.07 -2.08
C TYR A 72 3.08 -10.53 -1.91
N SER A 73 2.34 -10.36 -2.99
CA SER A 73 0.92 -9.94 -2.96
C SER A 73 0.05 -11.10 -2.48
N ASN A 74 -0.44 -11.02 -1.25
CA ASN A 74 -1.21 -12.08 -0.58
C ASN A 74 -2.53 -11.57 0.03
N TRP A 75 -2.86 -10.29 -0.17
CA TRP A 75 -4.10 -9.71 0.31
C TRP A 75 -4.80 -8.87 -0.78
N PRO A 76 -6.15 -8.95 -0.88
CA PRO A 76 -7.04 -9.93 -0.21
C PRO A 76 -6.77 -11.35 -0.69
N ALA A 77 -7.27 -12.36 0.02
CA ALA A 77 -6.97 -13.77 -0.29
C ALA A 77 -7.26 -14.16 -1.76
N ALA A 78 -8.18 -13.47 -2.44
CA ALA A 78 -8.50 -13.72 -3.83
C ALA A 78 -7.30 -13.55 -4.78
N VAL A 79 -6.36 -12.63 -4.49
CA VAL A 79 -5.21 -12.36 -5.37
C VAL A 79 -4.18 -13.49 -5.36
N THR A 80 -4.18 -14.34 -4.34
CA THR A 80 -3.25 -15.49 -4.27
C THR A 80 -3.54 -16.56 -5.34
N LYS A 81 -4.71 -16.49 -5.98
CA LYS A 81 -5.10 -17.37 -7.09
C LYS A 81 -4.63 -16.86 -8.46
N LEU A 82 -4.11 -15.63 -8.52
CA LEU A 82 -3.62 -15.04 -9.75
C LEU A 82 -2.21 -15.55 -10.08
N PRO A 83 -1.81 -15.55 -11.36
CA PRO A 83 -0.46 -15.82 -11.77
C PRO A 83 0.55 -14.93 -11.04
N GLN A 84 1.59 -15.55 -10.45
CA GLN A 84 2.69 -14.82 -9.84
C GLN A 84 3.80 -14.61 -10.88
N VAL A 85 4.21 -13.35 -11.04
CA VAL A 85 5.17 -12.94 -12.08
C VAL A 85 6.52 -12.50 -11.51
N GLY A 86 6.97 -13.13 -10.45
CA GLY A 86 8.25 -12.82 -9.78
C GLY A 86 8.12 -11.82 -8.66
N GLY A 87 9.21 -11.20 -8.22
CA GLY A 87 9.22 -10.14 -7.20
C GLY A 87 9.10 -8.74 -7.81
N GLY A 88 8.77 -7.74 -6.98
CA GLY A 88 8.68 -6.35 -7.44
C GLY A 88 10.01 -5.78 -7.97
N LEU A 89 11.15 -6.23 -7.42
CA LEU A 89 12.49 -5.82 -7.85
C LEU A 89 13.06 -6.72 -8.95
N ASP A 90 12.61 -7.96 -9.04
CA ASP A 90 13.07 -9.02 -9.95
C ASP A 90 11.88 -9.71 -10.65
N PRO A 91 11.03 -8.97 -11.40
CA PRO A 91 9.91 -9.57 -12.10
C PRO A 91 10.36 -10.45 -13.25
N GLN A 92 9.60 -11.51 -13.50
CA GLN A 92 9.76 -12.37 -14.66
C GLN A 92 9.12 -11.70 -15.88
N ILE A 93 9.94 -11.00 -16.67
CA ILE A 93 9.48 -10.13 -17.77
C ILE A 93 8.59 -10.90 -18.76
N GLU A 94 9.01 -12.11 -19.13
CA GLU A 94 8.31 -12.96 -20.08
C GLU A 94 6.92 -13.37 -19.56
N ALA A 95 6.81 -13.65 -18.26
CA ALA A 95 5.53 -13.95 -17.60
C ALA A 95 4.61 -12.73 -17.58
N VAL A 96 5.15 -11.53 -17.32
CA VAL A 96 4.38 -10.27 -17.39
C VAL A 96 3.83 -10.06 -18.81
N VAL A 97 4.68 -10.20 -19.85
CA VAL A 97 4.30 -10.00 -21.24
C VAL A 97 3.23 -11.02 -21.69
N ALA A 98 3.37 -12.29 -21.28
CA ALA A 98 2.44 -13.36 -21.63
C ALA A 98 1.00 -13.08 -21.12
N LEU A 99 0.86 -12.33 -20.04
CA LEU A 99 -0.44 -11.93 -19.50
C LEU A 99 -1.13 -10.82 -20.31
N LYS A 100 -0.45 -10.20 -21.29
CA LYS A 100 -0.96 -9.13 -22.15
C LYS A 100 -1.69 -8.04 -21.35
N PRO A 101 -1.04 -7.39 -20.37
CA PRO A 101 -1.67 -6.37 -19.59
C PRO A 101 -1.86 -5.07 -20.38
N ASP A 102 -2.95 -4.33 -20.08
CA ASP A 102 -3.12 -2.95 -20.57
C ASP A 102 -2.13 -2.00 -19.88
N VAL A 103 -1.80 -2.31 -18.62
CA VAL A 103 -0.84 -1.53 -17.81
C VAL A 103 -0.16 -2.43 -16.77
N VAL A 104 1.10 -2.14 -16.49
CA VAL A 104 1.86 -2.68 -15.35
C VAL A 104 1.99 -1.56 -14.31
N ILE A 105 1.57 -1.81 -13.08
CA ILE A 105 1.79 -0.90 -11.95
C ILE A 105 2.89 -1.46 -11.05
N MET A 106 3.84 -0.61 -10.63
CA MET A 106 5.03 -1.05 -9.89
C MET A 106 5.63 0.07 -9.04
N GLY A 107 6.57 -0.28 -8.16
CA GLY A 107 7.37 0.71 -7.44
C GLY A 107 8.44 1.35 -8.31
N THR A 108 8.86 2.58 -7.99
CA THR A 108 9.97 3.27 -8.70
C THR A 108 11.34 2.63 -8.40
N SER A 109 11.46 1.88 -7.32
CA SER A 109 12.66 1.14 -6.92
C SER A 109 12.99 -0.04 -7.85
N SER A 110 12.02 -0.51 -8.64
CA SER A 110 12.22 -1.59 -9.61
C SER A 110 12.92 -1.08 -10.87
N ARG A 111 13.95 -1.80 -11.31
CA ARG A 111 14.70 -1.50 -12.54
C ARG A 111 14.07 -2.10 -13.80
N ALA A 112 12.91 -2.76 -13.68
CA ALA A 112 12.29 -3.45 -14.81
C ALA A 112 11.51 -2.53 -15.75
N ALA A 113 11.15 -1.30 -15.33
CA ALA A 113 10.33 -0.39 -16.11
C ALA A 113 10.86 -0.15 -17.54
N PRO A 114 12.15 0.21 -17.78
CA PRO A 114 12.64 0.43 -19.14
C PRO A 114 12.54 -0.80 -20.05
N ARG A 115 12.76 -2.00 -19.49
CA ARG A 115 12.66 -3.25 -20.25
C ARG A 115 11.21 -3.57 -20.63
N LEU A 116 10.27 -3.37 -19.72
CA LEU A 116 8.84 -3.56 -19.99
C LEU A 116 8.34 -2.57 -21.05
N GLU A 117 8.76 -1.30 -20.95
CA GLU A 117 8.41 -0.23 -21.90
C GLU A 117 9.01 -0.49 -23.29
N ALA A 118 10.25 -0.98 -23.38
CA ALA A 118 10.87 -1.39 -24.65
C ALA A 118 10.12 -2.53 -25.35
N LEU A 119 9.38 -3.34 -24.60
CA LEU A 119 8.50 -4.41 -25.11
C LEU A 119 7.07 -3.89 -25.42
N GLY A 120 6.86 -2.57 -25.39
CA GLY A 120 5.58 -1.93 -25.73
C GLY A 120 4.54 -1.90 -24.61
N LEU A 121 4.87 -2.33 -23.38
CA LEU A 121 3.95 -2.28 -22.26
C LEU A 121 3.86 -0.86 -21.69
N LYS A 122 2.67 -0.49 -21.24
CA LYS A 122 2.47 0.76 -20.46
C LYS A 122 2.83 0.49 -19.01
N VAL A 123 3.71 1.32 -18.43
CA VAL A 123 4.17 1.18 -17.04
C VAL A 123 3.84 2.44 -16.26
N VAL A 124 3.19 2.27 -15.11
CA VAL A 124 2.91 3.34 -14.15
C VAL A 124 3.67 3.01 -12.86
N ALA A 125 4.71 3.78 -12.57
CA ALA A 125 5.55 3.59 -11.40
C ALA A 125 5.11 4.53 -10.26
N LEU A 126 4.68 3.96 -9.12
CA LEU A 126 4.18 4.68 -7.96
C LEU A 126 4.85 4.15 -6.69
N GLU A 127 5.39 5.06 -5.88
CA GLU A 127 6.16 4.69 -4.68
C GLU A 127 5.61 5.42 -3.44
N PRO A 128 4.69 4.82 -2.68
CA PRO A 128 4.24 5.40 -1.42
C PRO A 128 5.30 5.18 -0.33
N ARG A 129 5.82 6.27 0.27
CA ARG A 129 6.83 6.24 1.35
C ARG A 129 6.34 6.92 2.61
N SER A 130 5.41 7.87 2.49
CA SER A 130 4.83 8.69 3.55
C SER A 130 3.30 8.60 3.52
N HIS A 131 2.62 9.15 4.52
CA HIS A 131 1.15 9.27 4.51
C HIS A 131 0.65 10.10 3.32
N ALA A 132 1.34 11.21 3.02
CA ALA A 132 1.01 12.04 1.88
C ALA A 132 1.16 11.29 0.54
N ASP A 133 2.19 10.44 0.43
CA ASP A 133 2.36 9.60 -0.75
C ASP A 133 1.25 8.56 -0.92
N VAL A 134 0.78 7.94 0.17
CA VAL A 134 -0.35 7.00 0.11
C VAL A 134 -1.60 7.72 -0.39
N GLN A 135 -1.89 8.92 0.13
CA GLN A 135 -3.00 9.74 -0.35
C GLN A 135 -2.87 10.08 -1.83
N ARG A 136 -1.68 10.49 -2.28
CA ARG A 136 -1.37 10.80 -3.67
C ARG A 136 -1.53 9.58 -4.58
N VAL A 137 -1.01 8.42 -4.18
CA VAL A 137 -1.11 7.15 -4.93
C VAL A 137 -2.55 6.71 -5.08
N LEU A 138 -3.37 6.83 -4.02
CA LEU A 138 -4.82 6.59 -4.09
C LEU A 138 -5.49 7.47 -5.15
N GLY A 139 -5.13 8.77 -5.21
CA GLY A 139 -5.63 9.68 -6.24
C GLY A 139 -5.23 9.27 -7.65
N LYS A 140 -3.94 8.93 -7.87
CA LYS A 140 -3.41 8.50 -9.17
C LYS A 140 -4.02 7.18 -9.63
N LEU A 141 -4.17 6.19 -8.74
CA LEU A 141 -4.84 4.93 -9.06
C LEU A 141 -6.35 5.16 -9.29
N GLY A 142 -7.00 6.02 -8.53
CA GLY A 142 -8.38 6.42 -8.79
C GLY A 142 -8.56 7.01 -10.20
N GLN A 143 -7.65 7.88 -10.62
CA GLN A 143 -7.63 8.46 -11.97
C GLN A 143 -7.37 7.38 -13.03
N LEU A 144 -6.35 6.54 -12.86
CA LEU A 144 -6.01 5.45 -13.79
C LEU A 144 -7.16 4.46 -13.98
N LEU A 145 -7.86 4.14 -12.91
CA LEU A 145 -8.93 3.14 -12.87
C LEU A 145 -10.32 3.72 -13.15
N ALA A 146 -10.41 5.06 -13.29
CA ALA A 146 -11.65 5.83 -13.40
C ALA A 146 -12.62 5.55 -12.23
N VAL A 147 -12.10 5.54 -11.00
CA VAL A 147 -12.87 5.35 -9.78
C VAL A 147 -13.26 6.71 -9.21
N PRO A 148 -14.56 7.05 -9.17
CA PRO A 148 -15.01 8.27 -8.50
C PRO A 148 -14.67 8.21 -7.01
N ASP A 149 -14.24 9.34 -6.44
CA ASP A 149 -13.95 9.48 -5.00
C ASP A 149 -13.02 8.39 -4.41
N ALA A 150 -11.91 8.08 -5.11
CA ALA A 150 -10.87 7.19 -4.58
C ALA A 150 -10.33 7.71 -3.22
N GLN A 151 -10.44 9.01 -2.95
CA GLN A 151 -10.02 9.66 -1.71
C GLN A 151 -10.88 9.25 -0.49
N ARG A 152 -12.05 8.61 -0.69
CA ARG A 152 -12.81 8.00 0.42
C ARG A 152 -11.95 7.01 1.21
N VAL A 153 -11.08 6.27 0.52
CA VAL A 153 -10.18 5.31 1.17
C VAL A 153 -9.18 6.03 2.09
N TRP A 154 -8.62 7.15 1.62
CA TRP A 154 -7.73 7.95 2.45
C TRP A 154 -8.43 8.50 3.70
N ARG A 155 -9.65 9.02 3.56
CA ARG A 155 -10.42 9.52 4.71
C ARG A 155 -10.63 8.44 5.78
N VAL A 156 -10.88 7.18 5.38
CA VAL A 156 -11.01 6.04 6.29
C VAL A 156 -9.67 5.72 6.97
N ILE A 157 -8.57 5.71 6.21
CA ILE A 157 -7.22 5.48 6.75
C ILE A 157 -6.89 6.55 7.80
N ASP A 158 -7.05 7.81 7.45
CA ASP A 158 -6.70 8.95 8.30
C ASP A 158 -7.52 8.98 9.60
N ALA A 159 -8.83 8.76 9.49
CA ALA A 159 -9.72 8.63 10.64
C ALA A 159 -9.34 7.44 11.54
N GLY A 160 -8.98 6.29 10.95
CA GLY A 160 -8.57 5.11 11.69
C GLY A 160 -7.24 5.28 12.43
N VAL A 161 -6.26 5.94 11.82
CA VAL A 161 -5.00 6.28 12.49
C VAL A 161 -5.24 7.27 13.63
N SER A 162 -6.11 8.27 13.42
CA SER A 162 -6.50 9.23 14.45
C SER A 162 -7.22 8.56 15.64
N ALA A 163 -8.12 7.62 15.35
CA ALA A 163 -8.82 6.85 16.39
C ALA A 163 -7.86 5.99 17.22
N ALA A 164 -6.88 5.32 16.55
CA ALA A 164 -5.83 4.58 17.24
C ALA A 164 -5.00 5.47 18.18
N ALA A 165 -4.66 6.69 17.74
CA ALA A 165 -3.93 7.66 18.56
C ALA A 165 -4.73 8.13 19.77
N GLN A 166 -6.02 8.37 19.59
CA GLN A 166 -6.94 8.81 20.66
C GLN A 166 -7.17 7.73 21.71
N SER A 167 -7.10 6.44 21.33
CA SER A 167 -7.29 5.32 22.26
C SER A 167 -6.12 5.11 23.23
N LEU A 168 -4.98 5.77 23.00
CA LEU A 168 -3.78 5.56 23.81
C LEU A 168 -3.82 6.36 25.13
N PRO A 169 -3.55 5.70 26.27
CA PRO A 169 -3.42 6.39 27.54
C PRO A 169 -2.19 7.31 27.56
N PRO A 170 -2.23 8.42 28.33
CA PRO A 170 -1.10 9.34 28.43
C PRO A 170 0.23 8.67 28.83
N ALA A 171 0.17 7.60 29.62
CA ALA A 171 1.35 6.89 30.14
C ALA A 171 2.24 6.27 29.05
N VAL A 172 1.69 5.95 27.87
CA VAL A 172 2.48 5.39 26.75
C VAL A 172 3.09 6.47 25.85
N ARG A 173 2.60 7.69 25.97
CA ARG A 173 3.13 8.82 25.21
C ARG A 173 4.58 9.09 25.62
N GLN A 174 5.39 9.52 24.65
CA GLN A 174 6.84 9.75 24.85
C GLN A 174 7.69 8.47 25.03
N THR A 175 7.09 7.27 24.95
CA THR A 175 7.88 6.01 24.87
C THR A 175 8.84 6.09 23.68
N LYS A 176 10.11 5.80 23.93
CA LYS A 176 11.12 5.71 22.86
C LYS A 176 10.97 4.39 22.13
N VAL A 177 10.58 4.44 20.87
CA VAL A 177 10.30 3.25 20.04
C VAL A 177 11.37 3.10 18.96
N TYR A 178 11.84 1.88 18.79
CA TYR A 178 12.54 1.42 17.61
C TYR A 178 11.65 0.45 16.83
N PHE A 179 11.41 0.73 15.55
CA PHE A 179 10.72 -0.18 14.65
C PHE A 179 11.73 -0.76 13.66
N GLU A 180 11.97 -2.07 13.72
CA GLU A 180 12.82 -2.79 12.78
C GLU A 180 12.00 -3.36 11.61
N VAL A 181 12.27 -2.86 10.40
CA VAL A 181 11.56 -3.30 9.18
C VAL A 181 12.18 -4.52 8.53
N ASN A 182 13.50 -4.71 8.68
CA ASN A 182 14.22 -5.86 8.10
C ASN A 182 15.51 -6.14 8.86
N ARG A 183 15.99 -7.39 8.76
CA ARG A 183 17.31 -7.78 9.30
C ARG A 183 18.40 -6.90 8.68
N GLY A 184 19.38 -6.53 9.47
CA GLY A 184 20.50 -5.85 8.90
C GLY A 184 21.14 -4.71 9.68
N PRO A 185 20.57 -4.13 10.75
CA PRO A 185 19.20 -3.75 11.02
C PRO A 185 18.78 -2.56 10.16
N TYR A 186 17.62 -2.63 9.52
CA TYR A 186 16.98 -1.50 8.86
C TYR A 186 15.82 -1.01 9.73
N GLY A 187 15.79 0.27 10.04
CA GLY A 187 14.74 0.85 10.86
C GLY A 187 13.78 1.73 10.08
N ALA A 188 12.60 1.99 10.66
CA ALA A 188 11.64 2.97 10.15
C ALA A 188 11.93 4.35 10.76
N GLY A 189 12.48 5.28 9.98
CA GLY A 189 12.75 6.66 10.39
C GLY A 189 11.50 7.52 10.45
N GLU A 190 11.58 8.67 11.10
CA GLU A 190 10.46 9.61 11.30
C GLU A 190 9.73 10.00 10.01
N VAL A 191 10.45 10.11 8.88
CA VAL A 191 9.89 10.50 7.58
C VAL A 191 9.29 9.33 6.77
N SER A 192 9.30 8.11 7.32
CA SER A 192 8.59 6.97 6.73
C SER A 192 7.13 6.95 7.17
N PHE A 193 6.26 6.30 6.39
CA PHE A 193 4.85 6.11 6.78
C PHE A 193 4.68 5.42 8.14
N ILE A 194 5.62 4.53 8.53
CA ILE A 194 5.67 3.90 9.85
C ILE A 194 6.04 4.94 10.91
N GLY A 195 7.09 5.74 10.65
CA GLY A 195 7.53 6.78 11.56
C GLY A 195 6.49 7.88 11.76
N GLU A 196 5.83 8.31 10.69
CA GLU A 196 4.69 9.24 10.75
C GLU A 196 3.52 8.65 11.58
N THR A 197 3.24 7.35 11.43
CA THR A 197 2.23 6.67 12.26
C THR A 197 2.64 6.66 13.74
N LEU A 198 3.90 6.32 14.06
CA LEU A 198 4.42 6.39 15.43
C LEU A 198 4.31 7.81 16.02
N SER A 199 4.65 8.84 15.24
CA SER A 199 4.52 10.24 15.65
C SER A 199 3.06 10.61 15.95
N ARG A 200 2.13 10.19 15.12
CA ARG A 200 0.68 10.39 15.34
C ARG A 200 0.17 9.66 16.58
N LEU A 201 0.74 8.50 16.91
CA LEU A 201 0.47 7.78 18.15
C LEU A 201 1.07 8.47 19.39
N GLY A 202 1.85 9.54 19.22
CA GLY A 202 2.41 10.34 20.29
C GLY A 202 3.64 9.73 20.98
N VAL A 203 4.30 8.77 20.33
CA VAL A 203 5.55 8.15 20.82
C VAL A 203 6.78 8.76 20.14
N LYS A 204 7.95 8.55 20.72
CA LYS A 204 9.23 9.05 20.18
C LYS A 204 9.90 7.98 19.33
N ASN A 205 10.03 8.22 18.04
CA ASN A 205 10.89 7.40 17.19
C ASN A 205 12.36 7.71 17.53
N ILE A 206 13.19 6.67 17.72
CA ILE A 206 14.63 6.89 17.96
C ILE A 206 15.41 7.23 16.69
N LEU A 207 14.80 7.15 15.52
CA LEU A 207 15.42 7.41 14.21
C LEU A 207 14.93 8.75 13.66
N PRO A 208 15.67 9.86 13.86
CA PRO A 208 15.26 11.18 13.42
C PRO A 208 15.19 11.30 11.90
N ALA A 209 14.48 12.30 11.43
CA ALA A 209 14.27 12.61 10.02
C ALA A 209 15.56 12.67 9.19
N SER A 210 16.66 13.12 9.80
CA SER A 210 17.98 13.25 9.15
C SER A 210 18.58 11.94 8.67
N LEU A 211 18.12 10.80 9.19
CA LEU A 211 18.58 9.48 8.76
C LEU A 211 17.80 8.95 7.54
N GLY A 212 16.74 9.64 7.11
CA GLY A 212 15.88 9.20 6.02
C GLY A 212 14.80 8.20 6.44
N ALA A 213 14.05 7.70 5.44
CA ALA A 213 12.86 6.89 5.70
C ALA A 213 13.17 5.47 6.21
N PHE A 214 14.15 4.79 5.62
CA PHE A 214 14.50 3.40 5.96
C PHE A 214 16.02 3.21 6.02
N PRO A 215 16.68 3.82 7.01
CA PRO A 215 18.13 3.73 7.12
C PRO A 215 18.60 2.33 7.52
N LYS A 216 19.72 1.90 6.91
CA LYS A 216 20.53 0.80 7.46
C LYS A 216 21.34 1.35 8.62
N LEU A 217 21.25 0.72 9.77
CA LEU A 217 21.84 1.21 11.00
C LEU A 217 23.08 0.40 11.40
N ASN A 218 23.99 1.07 12.10
CA ASN A 218 24.97 0.36 12.91
C ASN A 218 24.25 -0.14 14.19
N PRO A 219 24.39 -1.41 14.59
CA PRO A 219 23.83 -1.94 15.83
C PRO A 219 24.12 -1.10 17.08
N GLU A 220 25.31 -0.47 17.16
CA GLU A 220 25.67 0.44 18.24
C GLU A 220 24.79 1.68 18.34
N TYR A 221 24.19 2.13 17.24
CA TYR A 221 23.25 3.24 17.25
C TYR A 221 22.06 2.92 18.16
N ILE A 222 21.52 1.71 18.05
CA ILE A 222 20.38 1.25 18.85
C ILE A 222 20.76 1.17 20.33
N VAL A 223 21.97 0.68 20.63
CA VAL A 223 22.51 0.62 21.99
C VAL A 223 22.57 2.02 22.62
N ARG A 224 23.12 3.00 21.89
CA ARG A 224 23.22 4.40 22.37
C ARG A 224 21.85 5.08 22.51
N ALA A 225 20.97 4.86 21.55
CA ALA A 225 19.62 5.44 21.57
C ALA A 225 18.76 4.85 22.71
N ASN A 226 19.06 3.61 23.10
CA ASN A 226 18.47 2.88 24.21
C ASN A 226 16.93 2.99 24.23
N PRO A 227 16.21 2.39 23.24
CA PRO A 227 14.75 2.44 23.16
C PRO A 227 14.09 1.76 24.35
N ASP A 228 12.91 2.27 24.71
CA ASP A 228 12.04 1.69 25.74
C ASP A 228 11.24 0.50 25.21
N LEU A 229 11.00 0.45 23.90
CA LEU A 229 10.20 -0.56 23.21
C LEU A 229 10.78 -0.85 21.82
N ILE A 230 10.82 -2.11 21.45
CA ILE A 230 11.16 -2.56 20.08
C ILE A 230 9.93 -3.20 19.44
N MET A 231 9.59 -2.74 18.23
CA MET A 231 8.59 -3.33 17.34
C MET A 231 9.32 -4.04 16.19
N ILE A 232 9.03 -5.33 15.98
CA ILE A 232 9.77 -6.15 15.02
C ILE A 232 8.89 -7.29 14.47
N GLY A 233 9.03 -7.62 13.21
CA GLY A 233 8.39 -8.80 12.63
C GLY A 233 9.04 -10.10 13.10
N GLN A 234 8.24 -11.15 13.30
CA GLN A 234 8.70 -12.46 13.78
C GLN A 234 9.85 -13.04 12.94
N ARG A 235 9.86 -12.81 11.63
CA ARG A 235 10.93 -13.27 10.73
C ARG A 235 12.28 -12.57 11.00
N ASN A 236 12.28 -11.45 11.70
CA ASN A 236 13.45 -10.62 11.94
C ASN A 236 13.98 -10.72 13.38
N VAL A 237 13.20 -11.31 14.31
CA VAL A 237 13.58 -11.35 15.74
C VAL A 237 14.70 -12.33 16.04
N GLU A 238 14.83 -13.39 15.22
CA GLU A 238 15.88 -14.38 15.39
C GLU A 238 17.27 -13.74 15.28
N GLY A 239 18.14 -14.03 16.24
CA GLY A 239 19.49 -13.47 16.32
C GLY A 239 19.55 -12.00 16.76
N MET A 240 18.42 -11.33 17.04
CA MET A 240 18.42 -9.93 17.46
C MET A 240 19.16 -9.73 18.78
N VAL A 241 18.90 -10.59 19.77
CA VAL A 241 19.48 -10.47 21.12
C VAL A 241 20.99 -10.75 21.13
N GLN A 242 21.49 -11.55 20.17
CA GLN A 242 22.90 -11.86 20.02
C GLN A 242 23.71 -10.75 19.34
N ARG A 243 23.07 -9.70 18.85
CA ARG A 243 23.78 -8.56 18.26
C ARG A 243 24.65 -7.86 19.32
N PRO A 244 25.88 -7.40 18.98
CA PRO A 244 26.78 -6.79 19.93
C PRO A 244 26.15 -5.66 20.74
N GLY A 245 26.19 -5.75 22.08
CA GLY A 245 25.65 -4.75 22.98
C GLY A 245 24.15 -4.73 23.20
N TRP A 246 23.34 -5.47 22.41
CA TRP A 246 21.88 -5.39 22.49
C TRP A 246 21.29 -5.92 23.81
N HIS A 247 22.01 -6.80 24.50
CA HIS A 247 21.63 -7.25 25.85
C HIS A 247 21.58 -6.11 26.87
N THR A 248 22.23 -4.96 26.60
CA THR A 248 22.21 -3.77 27.49
C THR A 248 21.03 -2.84 27.17
N VAL A 249 20.38 -2.98 26.00
CA VAL A 249 19.24 -2.15 25.59
C VAL A 249 18.06 -2.38 26.54
N ARG A 250 17.45 -1.29 27.02
CA ARG A 250 16.36 -1.35 27.99
C ARG A 250 15.21 -2.23 27.54
N ALA A 251 14.74 -2.05 26.29
CA ALA A 251 13.67 -2.85 25.71
C ALA A 251 13.98 -4.35 25.74
N VAL A 252 15.24 -4.75 25.52
CA VAL A 252 15.67 -6.16 25.54
C VAL A 252 15.73 -6.70 26.96
N ARG A 253 16.33 -5.96 27.89
CA ARG A 253 16.45 -6.37 29.29
C ARG A 253 15.08 -6.52 29.98
N GLU A 254 14.17 -5.61 29.68
CA GLU A 254 12.83 -5.57 30.27
C GLU A 254 11.81 -6.38 29.46
N GLN A 255 12.26 -7.07 28.39
CA GLN A 255 11.41 -7.86 27.47
C GLN A 255 10.26 -7.07 26.87
N ARG A 256 10.46 -5.77 26.67
CA ARG A 256 9.48 -4.88 26.03
C ARG A 256 9.61 -4.95 24.51
N LEU A 257 9.16 -6.07 23.97
CA LEU A 257 9.26 -6.40 22.56
C LEU A 257 7.86 -6.70 22.04
N CYS A 258 7.47 -6.04 20.94
CA CYS A 258 6.31 -6.45 20.16
C CYS A 258 6.79 -7.21 18.93
N VAL A 259 6.62 -8.51 18.97
CA VAL A 259 6.96 -9.40 17.86
C VAL A 259 5.68 -9.69 17.08
N PHE A 260 5.60 -9.15 15.86
CA PHE A 260 4.41 -9.30 15.02
C PHE A 260 4.51 -10.55 14.15
N PRO A 261 3.48 -11.42 14.12
CA PRO A 261 3.43 -12.56 13.21
C PRO A 261 3.43 -12.08 11.75
N PRO A 262 3.72 -12.99 10.78
CA PRO A 262 3.90 -12.61 9.37
C PRO A 262 2.77 -11.78 8.80
N GLU A 263 1.52 -12.13 9.09
CA GLU A 263 0.32 -11.45 8.57
C GLU A 263 0.22 -10.01 9.08
N GLN A 264 0.52 -9.79 10.36
CA GLN A 264 0.56 -8.45 10.96
C GLN A 264 1.78 -7.65 10.48
N SER A 265 2.93 -8.32 10.31
CA SER A 265 4.12 -7.69 9.74
C SER A 265 3.86 -7.15 8.34
N ASP A 266 3.16 -7.92 7.50
CA ASP A 266 2.76 -7.49 6.16
C ASP A 266 1.88 -6.22 6.20
N VAL A 267 0.95 -6.11 7.15
CA VAL A 267 0.15 -4.88 7.37
C VAL A 267 1.04 -3.70 7.73
N LEU A 268 1.99 -3.92 8.63
CA LEU A 268 2.82 -2.86 9.20
C LEU A 268 3.88 -2.31 8.23
N VAL A 269 4.34 -3.13 7.27
CA VAL A 269 5.42 -2.72 6.35
C VAL A 269 4.93 -2.34 4.95
N ARG A 270 3.61 -2.34 4.71
CA ARG A 270 3.00 -1.96 3.42
C ARG A 270 2.29 -0.62 3.53
N PRO A 271 2.83 0.44 2.90
CA PRO A 271 2.16 1.75 2.85
C PRO A 271 0.95 1.69 1.91
N GLY A 272 -0.25 1.59 2.47
CA GLY A 272 -1.45 1.39 1.66
C GLY A 272 -2.75 1.39 2.48
N PRO A 273 -3.82 0.78 1.96
CA PRO A 273 -5.16 0.91 2.53
C PRO A 273 -5.30 0.32 3.95
N ARG A 274 -4.41 -0.57 4.37
CA ARG A 274 -4.44 -1.17 5.71
C ARG A 274 -3.65 -0.40 6.78
N MET A 275 -3.19 0.82 6.50
CA MET A 275 -2.43 1.61 7.49
C MET A 275 -3.19 1.89 8.78
N ALA A 276 -4.53 2.02 8.74
CA ALA A 276 -5.35 2.15 9.95
C ALA A 276 -5.31 0.89 10.82
N GLU A 277 -5.27 -0.30 10.20
CA GLU A 277 -5.06 -1.58 10.89
C GLU A 277 -3.66 -1.63 11.51
N GLY A 278 -2.64 -1.20 10.77
CA GLY A 278 -1.27 -1.09 11.26
C GLY A 278 -1.16 -0.17 12.48
N ALA A 279 -1.81 1.00 12.46
CA ALA A 279 -1.85 1.91 13.59
C ALA A 279 -2.51 1.27 14.83
N ARG A 280 -3.59 0.49 14.66
CA ARG A 280 -4.22 -0.26 15.77
C ARG A 280 -3.29 -1.32 16.35
N LEU A 281 -2.57 -2.07 15.51
CA LEU A 281 -1.58 -3.06 15.95
C LEU A 281 -0.46 -2.41 16.77
N MET A 282 0.06 -1.28 16.31
CA MET A 282 1.07 -0.51 17.06
C MET A 282 0.50 0.02 18.39
N ALA A 283 -0.73 0.54 18.40
CA ALA A 283 -1.38 1.04 19.60
C ALA A 283 -1.61 -0.08 20.63
N GLN A 284 -2.10 -1.24 20.21
CA GLN A 284 -2.27 -2.42 21.06
C GLN A 284 -0.93 -2.87 21.68
N CYS A 285 0.14 -2.90 20.87
CA CYS A 285 1.47 -3.17 21.36
C CYS A 285 1.91 -2.18 22.45
N LEU A 286 1.75 -0.87 22.20
CA LEU A 286 2.10 0.17 23.15
C LEU A 286 1.37 0.00 24.49
N VAL A 287 0.08 -0.32 24.45
CA VAL A 287 -0.72 -0.56 25.67
C VAL A 287 -0.27 -1.82 26.40
N SER A 288 -0.07 -2.93 25.68
CA SER A 288 0.36 -4.21 26.30
C SER A 288 1.74 -4.13 26.94
N GLN A 289 2.59 -3.22 26.49
CA GLN A 289 3.96 -3.02 26.98
C GLN A 289 4.10 -1.81 27.92
N ALA A 290 2.98 -1.15 28.30
CA ALA A 290 3.00 -0.01 29.20
C ALA A 290 3.47 -0.42 30.60
N PRO A 291 4.24 0.43 31.32
CA PRO A 291 4.56 0.18 32.72
C PRO A 291 3.29 0.02 33.58
N GLY A 292 3.19 -1.05 34.35
CA GLY A 292 2.05 -1.32 35.23
C GLY A 292 0.87 -2.09 34.59
N VAL A 293 0.95 -2.48 33.33
CA VAL A 293 -0.09 -3.25 32.62
C VAL A 293 0.26 -4.76 32.51
N ARG A 294 1.32 -5.23 33.17
CA ARG A 294 1.59 -6.70 33.20
C ARG A 294 0.54 -7.39 34.08
N PRO A 295 -0.11 -8.45 33.57
CA PRO A 295 -0.98 -9.30 34.39
C PRO A 295 -0.23 -9.99 35.51
#